data_4f56342372dbab716ec1f2e6d356785b
#
_entry.id   4f56342372dbab716ec1f2e6d356785b
#
_cell.length_a   1.000
_cell.length_b   1.000
_cell.length_c   1.000
_cell.angle_alpha   90.00
_cell.angle_beta   90.00
_cell.angle_gamma   90.00
#
_symmetry.space_group_name_H-M   'P 1'
#
loop_
_entity.id
_entity.type
_entity.pdbx_description
1 polymer ?
#
loop_
_entity_poly.entity_id
_entity_poly.type
_entity_poly.pdbx_seq_one_letter_code
_entity_poly.pdbx_strand_id
1 'polypeptide(L)'
;LCVDKITPEQLETLDLSAWKLAFCGAEPIRPETLERFARTFEPVGFRVTSFYPCFGMAESSLIVSGGDGPSAPRTLTIDRKALERDQVVIASPDDTNSLTMVNCGKSIVDQKIVIVNPFTLNQCAENEVGEIWVMGPSVARGYWGLAEETRNTFGAFVADTNEGPF
;
A
#
# COMPACT_ATOMS: atom_id res chain seq x y z
N LEU A 1 -0.93 17.22 -8.68
CA LEU A 1 -1.99 18.16 -9.06
C LEU A 1 -2.12 19.29 -8.06
N CYS A 2 -2.48 19.07 -6.78
CA CYS A 2 -2.63 20.15 -5.78
C CYS A 2 -1.40 21.06 -5.71
N VAL A 3 -0.23 20.47 -5.54
CA VAL A 3 1.05 21.21 -5.46
C VAL A 3 1.36 22.03 -6.73
N ASP A 4 0.92 21.53 -7.90
CA ASP A 4 1.21 22.20 -9.19
C ASP A 4 0.18 23.29 -9.55
N LYS A 5 -0.98 23.27 -8.90
CA LYS A 5 -2.11 24.14 -9.25
C LYS A 5 -2.40 25.22 -8.22
N ILE A 6 -1.95 25.04 -6.97
CA ILE A 6 -2.21 26.04 -5.92
C ILE A 6 -1.36 27.29 -6.17
N THR A 7 -1.98 28.45 -6.09
CA THR A 7 -1.26 29.73 -6.11
C THR A 7 -0.83 30.14 -4.70
N PRO A 8 0.19 31.00 -4.55
CA PRO A 8 0.57 31.52 -3.24
C PRO A 8 -0.59 32.17 -2.48
N GLU A 9 -1.43 32.93 -3.17
CA GLU A 9 -2.59 33.63 -2.59
C GLU A 9 -3.63 32.62 -2.09
N GLN A 10 -3.85 31.51 -2.82
CA GLN A 10 -4.73 30.43 -2.38
C GLN A 10 -4.14 29.70 -1.17
N LEU A 11 -2.84 29.45 -1.18
CA LEU A 11 -2.17 28.76 -0.07
C LEU A 11 -2.32 29.56 1.23
N GLU A 12 -2.14 30.87 1.21
CA GLU A 12 -2.28 31.75 2.38
C GLU A 12 -3.70 31.71 3.02
N THR A 13 -4.72 31.31 2.26
CA THR A 13 -6.10 31.19 2.77
C THR A 13 -6.41 29.89 3.47
N LEU A 14 -5.48 28.92 3.45
CA LEU A 14 -5.69 27.57 3.98
C LEU A 14 -5.26 27.47 5.45
N ASP A 15 -6.01 26.67 6.20
CA ASP A 15 -5.59 26.11 7.49
C ASP A 15 -5.84 24.61 7.49
N LEU A 16 -4.74 23.85 7.41
CA LEU A 16 -4.74 22.39 7.39
C LEU A 16 -4.36 21.79 8.76
N SER A 17 -4.30 22.58 9.81
CA SER A 17 -3.90 22.14 11.14
C SER A 17 -4.82 21.06 11.75
N ALA A 18 -6.08 21.08 11.35
CA ALA A 18 -7.08 20.09 11.76
C ALA A 18 -7.06 18.79 10.93
N TRP A 19 -6.33 18.75 9.82
CA TRP A 19 -6.27 17.56 8.94
C TRP A 19 -5.41 16.47 9.58
N LYS A 20 -6.04 15.43 10.09
CA LYS A 20 -5.39 14.37 10.86
C LYS A 20 -5.08 13.10 10.05
N LEU A 21 -5.91 12.79 9.05
CA LEU A 21 -5.73 11.61 8.20
C LEU A 21 -5.88 12.00 6.74
N ALA A 22 -4.80 11.89 6.00
CA ALA A 22 -4.71 12.10 4.55
C ALA A 22 -4.45 10.73 3.90
N PHE A 23 -5.53 10.04 3.50
CA PHE A 23 -5.45 8.76 2.82
C PHE A 23 -4.67 8.89 1.51
N CYS A 24 -3.72 7.97 1.32
CA CYS A 24 -2.88 7.92 0.15
C CYS A 24 -2.80 6.48 -0.35
N GLY A 25 -3.32 6.21 -1.55
CA GLY A 25 -3.43 4.86 -2.11
C GLY A 25 -4.04 4.87 -3.49
N ALA A 26 -4.59 3.72 -3.92
CA ALA A 26 -5.18 3.44 -5.23
C ALA A 26 -4.15 3.41 -6.39
N GLU A 27 -2.92 3.82 -6.17
CA GLU A 27 -1.79 3.71 -7.10
C GLU A 27 -0.47 3.57 -6.31
N PRO A 28 0.64 3.15 -6.95
CA PRO A 28 1.92 3.11 -6.27
C PRO A 28 2.31 4.48 -5.71
N ILE A 29 2.51 4.54 -4.39
CA ILE A 29 2.82 5.78 -3.68
C ILE A 29 4.30 6.10 -3.85
N ARG A 30 4.59 7.30 -4.37
CA ARG A 30 5.96 7.78 -4.58
C ARG A 30 6.40 8.64 -3.40
N PRO A 31 7.54 8.33 -2.75
CA PRO A 31 8.06 9.13 -1.64
C PRO A 31 8.19 10.61 -1.97
N GLU A 32 8.70 10.93 -3.16
CA GLU A 32 8.92 12.32 -3.60
C GLU A 32 7.61 13.10 -3.71
N THR A 33 6.51 12.41 -4.01
CA THR A 33 5.17 13.04 -4.06
C THR A 33 4.70 13.44 -2.67
N LEU A 34 4.92 12.55 -1.68
CA LEU A 34 4.57 12.84 -0.28
C LEU A 34 5.43 13.98 0.27
N GLU A 35 6.73 13.95 0.04
CA GLU A 35 7.66 14.99 0.49
C GLU A 35 7.32 16.35 -0.12
N ARG A 36 7.05 16.39 -1.42
CA ARG A 36 6.69 17.62 -2.13
C ARG A 36 5.37 18.19 -1.62
N PHE A 37 4.39 17.34 -1.36
CA PHE A 37 3.12 17.74 -0.77
C PHE A 37 3.32 18.30 0.64
N ALA A 38 4.00 17.54 1.50
CA ALA A 38 4.26 17.97 2.87
C ALA A 38 4.96 19.33 2.92
N ARG A 39 6.05 19.50 2.17
CA ARG A 39 6.81 20.76 2.11
C ARG A 39 5.96 21.95 1.64
N THR A 40 5.07 21.72 0.68
CA THR A 40 4.21 22.79 0.16
C THR A 40 3.16 23.24 1.17
N PHE A 41 2.58 22.31 1.93
CA PHE A 41 1.44 22.59 2.81
C PHE A 41 1.80 22.66 4.30
N GLU A 42 3.05 22.39 4.70
CA GLU A 42 3.54 22.57 6.06
C GLU A 42 3.33 24.00 6.60
N PRO A 43 3.60 25.08 5.83
CA PRO A 43 3.40 26.46 6.31
C PRO A 43 1.95 26.76 6.70
N VAL A 44 0.98 26.02 6.17
CA VAL A 44 -0.46 26.18 6.44
C VAL A 44 -1.00 25.07 7.33
N GLY A 45 -0.13 24.40 8.10
CA GLY A 45 -0.50 23.49 9.18
C GLY A 45 -0.59 22.01 8.81
N PHE A 46 -0.27 21.62 7.58
CA PHE A 46 -0.23 20.19 7.22
C PHE A 46 0.97 19.52 7.93
N ARG A 47 0.73 18.34 8.50
CA ARG A 47 1.76 17.55 9.16
C ARG A 47 2.08 16.29 8.37
N VAL A 48 3.35 15.96 8.18
CA VAL A 48 3.78 14.71 7.53
C VAL A 48 3.19 13.46 8.20
N THR A 49 2.94 13.54 9.51
CA THR A 49 2.28 12.49 10.29
C THR A 49 0.79 12.33 9.99
N SER A 50 0.20 13.24 9.21
CA SER A 50 -1.19 13.11 8.75
C SER A 50 -1.33 12.17 7.56
N PHE A 51 -0.26 11.87 6.83
CA PHE A 51 -0.35 10.89 5.76
C PHE A 51 -0.75 9.52 6.29
N TYR A 52 -1.64 8.87 5.56
CA TYR A 52 -2.10 7.52 5.83
C TYR A 52 -1.95 6.66 4.56
N PRO A 53 -0.70 6.20 4.26
CA PRO A 53 -0.49 5.26 3.17
C PRO A 53 -1.31 4.01 3.39
N CYS A 54 -2.04 3.59 2.36
CA CYS A 54 -2.91 2.42 2.44
C CYS A 54 -2.96 1.67 1.11
N PHE A 55 -3.30 0.40 1.19
CA PHE A 55 -3.59 -0.45 0.05
C PHE A 55 -5.02 -0.97 0.17
N GLY A 56 -5.67 -1.11 -0.98
CA GLY A 56 -7.01 -1.67 -1.05
C GLY A 56 -7.36 -2.16 -2.44
N MET A 57 -8.43 -2.93 -2.50
CA MET A 57 -8.98 -3.49 -3.74
C MET A 57 -10.49 -3.66 -3.61
N ALA A 58 -11.19 -3.61 -4.74
CA ALA A 58 -12.65 -3.73 -4.79
C ALA A 58 -13.15 -5.08 -4.24
N GLU A 59 -12.39 -6.14 -4.46
CA GLU A 59 -12.66 -7.50 -3.99
C GLU A 59 -12.74 -7.61 -2.46
N SER A 60 -12.08 -6.71 -1.74
CA SER A 60 -12.13 -6.59 -0.27
C SER A 60 -12.92 -5.37 0.21
N SER A 61 -13.96 -4.98 -0.50
CA SER A 61 -14.76 -3.76 -0.32
C SER A 61 -13.97 -2.49 -0.60
N LEU A 62 -12.84 -2.23 0.07
CA LEU A 62 -11.96 -1.11 -0.22
C LEU A 62 -10.59 -1.26 0.46
N ILE A 63 -10.46 -0.95 1.75
CA ILE A 63 -9.17 -0.91 2.45
C ILE A 63 -8.79 -2.30 2.95
N VAL A 64 -7.60 -2.74 2.59
CA VAL A 64 -6.98 -4.01 3.01
C VAL A 64 -5.89 -3.77 4.05
N SER A 65 -5.04 -2.77 3.84
CA SER A 65 -4.00 -2.40 4.80
C SER A 65 -3.87 -0.89 4.95
N GLY A 66 -3.33 -0.46 6.07
CA GLY A 66 -3.09 0.94 6.36
C GLY A 66 -2.15 1.15 7.54
N GLY A 67 -1.79 2.40 7.79
CA GLY A 67 -0.85 2.78 8.85
C GLY A 67 -1.42 2.54 10.26
N ASP A 68 -0.52 2.47 11.23
CA ASP A 68 -0.84 2.20 12.65
C ASP A 68 -1.28 3.48 13.44
N GLY A 69 -1.61 4.57 12.76
CA GLY A 69 -1.97 5.84 13.39
C GLY A 69 -1.09 7.01 12.91
N PRO A 70 -1.10 8.15 13.61
CA PRO A 70 -0.42 9.37 13.18
C PRO A 70 1.11 9.21 13.30
N SER A 71 1.73 8.72 12.26
CA SER A 71 3.18 8.57 12.13
C SER A 71 3.62 8.96 10.73
N ALA A 72 4.87 9.43 10.59
CA ALA A 72 5.42 9.67 9.26
C ALA A 72 5.43 8.38 8.44
N PRO A 73 5.17 8.46 7.12
CA PRO A 73 5.23 7.31 6.23
C PRO A 73 6.57 6.59 6.33
N ARG A 74 6.54 5.27 6.48
CA ARG A 74 7.76 4.46 6.47
C ARG A 74 8.14 4.14 5.04
N THR A 75 9.43 4.15 4.77
CA THR A 75 9.98 3.78 3.46
C THR A 75 10.99 2.65 3.59
N LEU A 76 11.17 1.91 2.51
CA LEU A 76 12.20 0.90 2.37
C LEU A 76 12.91 1.11 1.04
N THR A 77 14.24 1.19 1.07
CA THR A 77 15.07 1.29 -0.13
C THR A 77 15.64 -0.08 -0.46
N ILE A 78 15.41 -0.54 -1.69
CA ILE A 78 15.73 -1.88 -2.16
C ILE A 78 16.48 -1.86 -3.49
N ASP A 79 17.19 -2.94 -3.79
CA ASP A 79 17.87 -3.17 -5.07
C ASP A 79 16.87 -3.52 -6.17
N ARG A 80 16.88 -2.77 -7.28
CA ARG A 80 15.96 -2.98 -8.43
C ARG A 80 16.19 -4.31 -9.13
N LYS A 81 17.46 -4.74 -9.27
CA LYS A 81 17.79 -5.99 -9.96
C LYS A 81 17.39 -7.21 -9.15
N ALA A 82 17.43 -7.11 -7.82
CA ALA A 82 16.90 -8.15 -6.96
C ALA A 82 15.38 -8.23 -7.08
N LEU A 83 14.69 -7.07 -7.10
CA LEU A 83 13.24 -7.00 -7.27
C LEU A 83 12.76 -7.61 -8.59
N GLU A 84 13.53 -7.45 -9.70
CA GLU A 84 13.26 -8.11 -11.00
C GLU A 84 13.31 -9.65 -10.93
N ARG A 85 13.84 -10.20 -9.85
CA ARG A 85 13.90 -11.63 -9.55
C ARG A 85 13.06 -12.03 -8.35
N ASP A 86 12.03 -11.24 -8.06
CA ASP A 86 11.10 -11.44 -6.95
C ASP A 86 11.77 -11.50 -5.56
N GLN A 87 12.92 -10.82 -5.40
CA GLN A 87 13.68 -10.76 -4.16
C GLN A 87 13.73 -9.32 -3.61
N VAL A 88 13.52 -9.18 -2.31
CA VAL A 88 13.68 -7.91 -1.61
C VAL A 88 15.05 -7.88 -0.95
N VAL A 89 15.98 -7.11 -1.53
CA VAL A 89 17.31 -6.88 -0.97
C VAL A 89 17.45 -5.41 -0.61
N ILE A 90 17.77 -5.13 0.65
CA ILE A 90 17.95 -3.76 1.11
C ILE A 90 19.18 -3.14 0.42
N ALA A 91 19.01 -1.91 -0.05
CA ALA A 91 20.04 -1.13 -0.72
C ALA A 91 20.27 0.22 -0.02
N SER A 92 21.41 0.84 -0.31
CA SER A 92 21.63 2.24 0.10
C SER A 92 20.80 3.18 -0.79
N PRO A 93 20.25 4.27 -0.19
CA PRO A 93 19.59 5.32 -0.98
C PRO A 93 20.53 5.99 -2.03
N ASP A 94 21.83 5.96 -1.78
CA ASP A 94 22.83 6.53 -2.69
C ASP A 94 23.19 5.61 -3.86
N ASP A 95 22.69 4.37 -3.86
CA ASP A 95 22.90 3.43 -4.97
C ASP A 95 22.01 3.84 -6.15
N THR A 96 22.64 4.03 -7.32
CA THR A 96 21.94 4.39 -8.56
C THR A 96 20.94 3.32 -9.03
N ASN A 97 21.10 2.08 -8.55
CA ASN A 97 20.20 0.97 -8.84
C ASN A 97 19.14 0.76 -7.74
N SER A 98 19.02 1.67 -6.80
CA SER A 98 18.03 1.55 -5.74
C SER A 98 16.63 2.04 -6.14
N LEU A 99 15.63 1.57 -5.41
CA LEU A 99 14.24 2.01 -5.47
C LEU A 99 13.72 2.18 -4.05
N THR A 100 13.20 3.37 -3.74
CA THR A 100 12.54 3.60 -2.44
C THR A 100 11.03 3.41 -2.59
N MET A 101 10.47 2.57 -1.76
CA MET A 101 9.04 2.25 -1.70
C MET A 101 8.42 2.74 -0.40
N VAL A 102 7.16 3.17 -0.46
CA VAL A 102 6.37 3.55 0.72
C VAL A 102 5.62 2.33 1.25
N ASN A 103 5.72 2.11 2.55
CA ASN A 103 4.98 1.05 3.24
C ASN A 103 3.49 1.42 3.35
N CYS A 104 2.60 0.52 2.94
CA CYS A 104 1.15 0.68 3.03
C CYS A 104 0.54 0.11 4.31
N GLY A 105 1.33 -0.01 5.37
CA GLY A 105 0.86 -0.41 6.69
C GLY A 105 0.67 -1.91 6.87
N LYS A 106 -0.25 -2.25 7.76
CA LYS A 106 -0.59 -3.62 8.13
C LYS A 106 -2.04 -3.92 7.79
N SER A 107 -2.40 -5.19 7.81
CA SER A 107 -3.80 -5.62 7.73
C SER A 107 -4.67 -4.85 8.71
N ILE A 108 -5.82 -4.39 8.26
CA ILE A 108 -6.82 -3.79 9.16
C ILE A 108 -7.54 -4.88 9.97
N VAL A 109 -8.35 -4.43 10.96
CA VAL A 109 -9.07 -5.33 11.88
C VAL A 109 -9.92 -6.35 11.11
N ASP A 110 -9.90 -7.59 11.60
CA ASP A 110 -10.66 -8.73 11.09
C ASP A 110 -10.30 -9.21 9.67
N GLN A 111 -9.15 -8.74 9.15
CA GLN A 111 -8.61 -9.25 7.89
C GLN A 111 -7.26 -9.92 8.13
N LYS A 112 -6.98 -10.96 7.35
CA LYS A 112 -5.66 -11.58 7.25
C LYS A 112 -5.09 -11.38 5.86
N ILE A 113 -3.82 -11.01 5.79
CA ILE A 113 -3.05 -10.89 4.55
C ILE A 113 -1.96 -11.94 4.60
N VAL A 114 -1.78 -12.67 3.50
CA VAL A 114 -0.61 -13.51 3.25
C VAL A 114 -0.02 -13.15 1.90
N ILE A 115 1.29 -13.31 1.77
CA ILE A 115 1.99 -13.18 0.49
C ILE A 115 2.26 -14.58 -0.03
N VAL A 116 1.80 -14.87 -1.24
CA VAL A 116 1.80 -16.21 -1.81
C VAL A 116 2.55 -16.23 -3.14
N ASN A 117 3.37 -17.23 -3.33
CA ASN A 117 4.03 -17.47 -4.61
C ASN A 117 2.98 -17.97 -5.62
N PRO A 118 2.75 -17.26 -6.74
CA PRO A 118 1.66 -17.58 -7.67
C PRO A 118 1.84 -18.89 -8.44
N PHE A 119 3.05 -19.44 -8.44
CA PHE A 119 3.36 -20.68 -9.15
C PHE A 119 3.26 -21.91 -8.25
N THR A 120 3.69 -21.80 -6.99
CA THR A 120 3.69 -22.91 -6.05
C THR A 120 2.48 -22.91 -5.14
N LEU A 121 1.78 -21.78 -5.03
CA LEU A 121 0.70 -21.49 -4.10
C LEU A 121 1.10 -21.63 -2.62
N ASN A 122 2.39 -21.66 -2.33
CA ASN A 122 2.93 -21.65 -0.98
C ASN A 122 3.08 -20.21 -0.47
N GLN A 123 3.03 -20.02 0.83
CA GLN A 123 3.36 -18.74 1.42
C GLN A 123 4.83 -18.41 1.13
N CYS A 124 5.07 -17.16 0.68
CA CYS A 124 6.42 -16.66 0.45
C CYS A 124 7.22 -16.59 1.74
N ALA A 125 8.52 -16.85 1.64
CA ALA A 125 9.45 -16.57 2.72
C ALA A 125 9.65 -15.04 2.93
N GLU A 126 10.30 -14.66 4.02
CA GLU A 126 10.68 -13.27 4.22
C GLU A 126 11.55 -12.78 3.05
N ASN A 127 11.29 -11.55 2.61
CA ASN A 127 12.00 -10.90 1.50
C ASN A 127 11.76 -11.54 0.11
N GLU A 128 10.71 -12.30 -0.06
CA GLU A 128 10.21 -12.72 -1.37
C GLU A 128 9.00 -11.87 -1.78
N VAL A 129 8.91 -11.60 -3.08
CA VAL A 129 7.75 -10.95 -3.70
C VAL A 129 6.72 -12.01 -4.09
N GLY A 130 5.44 -11.72 -3.86
CA GLY A 130 4.35 -12.62 -4.22
C GLY A 130 3.02 -11.88 -4.37
N GLU A 131 1.97 -12.62 -4.63
CA GLU A 131 0.60 -12.12 -4.66
C GLU A 131 0.07 -11.83 -3.26
N ILE A 132 -0.71 -10.78 -3.14
CA ILE A 132 -1.40 -10.44 -1.90
C ILE A 132 -2.72 -11.21 -1.87
N TRP A 133 -2.81 -12.16 -0.96
CA TRP A 133 -4.05 -12.89 -0.68
C TRP A 133 -4.69 -12.37 0.60
N VAL A 134 -6.01 -12.17 0.57
CA VAL A 134 -6.76 -11.54 1.66
C VAL A 134 -7.92 -12.44 2.08
N MET A 135 -8.04 -12.67 3.38
CA MET A 135 -9.17 -13.36 3.99
C MET A 135 -9.82 -12.47 5.04
N GLY A 136 -11.14 -12.43 5.08
CA GLY A 136 -11.88 -11.67 6.10
C GLY A 136 -13.31 -11.32 5.68
N PRO A 137 -14.08 -10.71 6.59
CA PRO A 137 -15.50 -10.44 6.36
C PRO A 137 -15.78 -9.38 5.29
N SER A 138 -14.76 -8.59 4.90
CA SER A 138 -14.87 -7.58 3.85
C SER A 138 -14.67 -8.14 2.45
N VAL A 139 -14.16 -9.38 2.31
CA VAL A 139 -13.96 -10.04 1.02
C VAL A 139 -15.31 -10.33 0.38
N ALA A 140 -15.45 -9.94 -0.89
CA ALA A 140 -16.67 -10.14 -1.65
C ALA A 140 -16.91 -11.63 -1.93
N ARG A 141 -18.16 -11.98 -2.26
CA ARG A 141 -18.52 -13.36 -2.59
C ARG A 141 -18.15 -13.77 -4.02
N GLY A 142 -17.72 -12.83 -4.83
CA GLY A 142 -17.38 -13.02 -6.22
C GLY A 142 -17.89 -11.93 -7.14
N TYR A 143 -17.66 -12.09 -8.42
CA TYR A 143 -18.11 -11.19 -9.47
C TYR A 143 -19.50 -11.55 -9.97
N TRP A 144 -20.38 -10.58 -10.09
CA TRP A 144 -21.76 -10.79 -10.50
C TRP A 144 -21.84 -11.35 -11.93
N GLY A 145 -22.42 -12.53 -12.09
CA GLY A 145 -22.58 -13.17 -13.38
C GLY A 145 -21.30 -13.76 -14.01
N LEU A 146 -20.15 -13.72 -13.31
CA LEU A 146 -18.85 -14.16 -13.81
C LEU A 146 -18.34 -15.33 -12.94
N ALA A 147 -18.90 -16.51 -13.14
CA ALA A 147 -18.65 -17.68 -12.27
C ALA A 147 -17.22 -18.23 -12.41
N GLU A 148 -16.61 -18.13 -13.60
CA GLU A 148 -15.24 -18.59 -13.85
C GLU A 148 -14.22 -17.66 -13.20
N GLU A 149 -14.34 -16.37 -13.43
CA GLU A 149 -13.49 -15.32 -12.81
C GLU A 149 -13.61 -15.37 -11.28
N THR A 150 -14.82 -15.60 -10.75
CA THR A 150 -15.05 -15.77 -9.32
C THR A 150 -14.25 -16.95 -8.78
N ARG A 151 -14.29 -18.11 -9.44
CA ARG A 151 -13.53 -19.28 -9.00
C ARG A 151 -12.01 -19.08 -9.06
N ASN A 152 -11.55 -18.29 -10.02
CA ASN A 152 -10.13 -18.03 -10.22
C ASN A 152 -9.57 -16.97 -9.24
N THR A 153 -10.44 -16.12 -8.69
CA THR A 153 -10.02 -14.99 -7.83
C THR A 153 -10.33 -15.26 -6.35
N PHE A 154 -11.43 -15.96 -6.05
CA PHE A 154 -11.90 -16.16 -4.69
C PHE A 154 -11.85 -17.64 -4.31
N GLY A 155 -11.62 -17.92 -3.03
CA GLY A 155 -11.68 -19.25 -2.49
C GLY A 155 -10.40 -20.07 -2.63
N ALA A 156 -9.26 -19.40 -2.80
CA ALA A 156 -7.96 -20.05 -2.85
C ALA A 156 -7.49 -20.55 -1.47
N PHE A 157 -6.64 -21.58 -1.48
CA PHE A 157 -6.01 -22.11 -0.29
C PHE A 157 -4.50 -22.14 -0.46
N VAL A 158 -3.77 -21.76 0.60
CA VAL A 158 -2.32 -21.84 0.64
C VAL A 158 -1.90 -23.30 0.65
N ALA A 159 -1.03 -23.73 -0.26
CA ALA A 159 -0.78 -25.15 -0.53
C ALA A 159 -0.03 -25.87 0.61
N ASP A 160 0.89 -25.18 1.28
CA ASP A 160 1.70 -25.76 2.37
C ASP A 160 0.96 -25.83 3.72
N THR A 161 0.02 -24.91 3.97
CA THR A 161 -0.71 -24.84 5.25
C THR A 161 -2.17 -25.28 5.15
N ASN A 162 -2.72 -25.38 3.94
CA ASN A 162 -4.14 -25.56 3.65
C ASN A 162 -5.03 -24.48 4.31
N GLU A 163 -4.46 -23.29 4.54
CA GLU A 163 -5.18 -22.16 5.08
C GLU A 163 -5.97 -21.44 3.99
N GLY A 164 -7.19 -21.04 4.30
CA GLY A 164 -8.12 -20.37 3.40
C GLY A 164 -9.57 -20.55 3.85
N PRO A 165 -10.53 -20.16 3.01
CA PRO A 165 -10.36 -19.56 1.67
C PRO A 165 -9.93 -18.08 1.73
N PHE A 166 -9.06 -17.71 0.81
CA PHE A 166 -8.66 -16.33 0.54
C PHE A 166 -9.43 -15.79 -0.65
#